data_7085953eb9e6634c13ffc9a18cfe7339
#
_entry.id   7085953eb9e6634c13ffc9a18cfe7339
#
_cell.length_a   1.000
_cell.length_b   1.000
_cell.length_c   1.000
_cell.angle_alpha   90.00
_cell.angle_beta   90.00
_cell.angle_gamma   90.00
#
_symmetry.space_group_name_H-M   'P 1'
#
loop_
_entity.id
_entity.type
_entity.pdbx_description
1 polymer ?
#
loop_
_entity_poly.entity_id
_entity_poly.type
_entity_poly.pdbx_seq_one_letter_code
_entity_poly.pdbx_strand_id
1 'polypeptide(L)'
;FRILKSDKYLQFAETAQLDYLIKVGKIFTIIHAGTSFVNVAQMVKFFRPVSIFSRIRVETQFIYADEKCGYFSHIMYTHDGLAAEVLVKMKFKKGRLTVAPNLFLPLSFAAVPASVISLESALASSLK
;
A
#
# COMPACT_ATOMS: atom_id res chain seq x y z
N PHE A 1 25.77 2.63 14.42
CA PHE A 1 24.36 3.01 14.24
C PHE A 1 24.04 3.02 12.75
N ARG A 2 23.11 2.19 12.36
CA ARG A 2 22.69 2.07 10.97
C ARG A 2 21.22 2.43 10.83
N ILE A 3 20.89 3.12 9.72
CA ILE A 3 19.53 3.56 9.39
C ILE A 3 19.04 2.71 8.23
N LEU A 4 17.77 2.30 8.26
CA LEU A 4 17.15 1.56 7.17
C LEU A 4 17.16 2.41 5.89
N LYS A 5 17.52 1.79 4.78
CA LYS A 5 17.43 2.42 3.46
C LYS A 5 15.96 2.51 3.03
N SER A 6 15.66 3.48 2.16
CA SER A 6 14.27 3.72 1.71
C SER A 6 13.64 2.52 1.01
N ASP A 7 14.42 1.69 0.31
CA ASP A 7 13.92 0.47 -0.33
C ASP A 7 13.41 -0.56 0.68
N LYS A 8 13.93 -0.57 1.91
CA LYS A 8 13.45 -1.47 2.97
C LYS A 8 12.05 -1.10 3.42
N TYR A 9 11.71 0.18 3.46
CA TYR A 9 10.35 0.63 3.78
C TYR A 9 9.35 0.07 2.77
N LEU A 10 9.70 0.08 1.49
CA LEU A 10 8.86 -0.46 0.43
C LEU A 10 8.71 -1.97 0.54
N GLN A 11 9.76 -2.70 0.91
CA GLN A 11 9.69 -4.14 1.16
C GLN A 11 8.78 -4.48 2.33
N PHE A 12 8.85 -3.73 3.42
CA PHE A 12 7.93 -3.90 4.55
C PHE A 12 6.49 -3.64 4.14
N ALA A 13 6.26 -2.61 3.32
CA ALA A 13 4.92 -2.29 2.82
C ALA A 13 4.36 -3.42 1.95
N GLU A 14 5.16 -3.98 1.05
CA GLU A 14 4.74 -5.10 0.20
C GLU A 14 4.38 -6.33 1.03
N THR A 15 5.20 -6.66 2.03
CA THR A 15 4.94 -7.77 2.94
C THR A 15 3.65 -7.54 3.74
N ALA A 16 3.46 -6.33 4.25
CA ALA A 16 2.26 -5.97 5.01
C ALA A 16 1.01 -6.00 4.14
N GLN A 17 1.11 -5.62 2.88
CA GLN A 17 0.00 -5.67 1.92
C GLN A 17 -0.43 -7.12 1.66
N LEU A 18 0.53 -8.01 1.46
CA LEU A 18 0.24 -9.44 1.28
C LEU A 18 -0.38 -10.03 2.54
N ASP A 19 0.16 -9.71 3.71
CA ASP A 19 -0.38 -10.16 4.99
C ASP A 19 -1.83 -9.68 5.19
N TYR A 20 -2.14 -8.44 4.80
CA TYR A 20 -3.49 -7.92 4.84
C TYR A 20 -4.44 -8.78 3.99
N LEU A 21 -4.06 -9.10 2.75
CA LEU A 21 -4.88 -9.91 1.85
C LEU A 21 -5.10 -11.33 2.40
N ILE A 22 -4.10 -11.89 3.06
CA ILE A 22 -4.22 -13.19 3.74
C ILE A 22 -5.20 -13.08 4.91
N LYS A 23 -5.08 -12.08 5.75
CA LYS A 23 -5.91 -11.92 6.96
C LYS A 23 -7.37 -11.65 6.65
N VAL A 24 -7.68 -10.93 5.58
CA VAL A 24 -9.07 -10.74 5.16
C VAL A 24 -9.61 -11.92 4.36
N GLY A 25 -8.82 -12.96 4.15
CA GLY A 25 -9.25 -14.20 3.50
C GLY A 25 -9.45 -14.10 2.00
N LYS A 26 -8.85 -13.12 1.34
CA LYS A 26 -9.05 -12.87 -0.09
C LYS A 26 -7.96 -13.44 -0.99
N ILE A 27 -6.82 -13.86 -0.43
CA ILE A 27 -5.67 -14.29 -1.23
C ILE A 27 -6.02 -15.49 -2.12
N PHE A 28 -6.74 -16.48 -1.60
CA PHE A 28 -7.11 -17.65 -2.38
C PHE A 28 -8.12 -17.31 -3.48
N THR A 29 -9.06 -16.41 -3.20
CA THR A 29 -10.02 -15.95 -4.21
C THR A 29 -9.29 -15.27 -5.37
N ILE A 30 -8.30 -14.43 -5.06
CA ILE A 30 -7.49 -13.73 -6.05
C ILE A 30 -6.71 -14.74 -6.91
N ILE A 31 -6.04 -15.70 -6.27
CA ILE A 31 -5.25 -16.73 -6.96
C ILE A 31 -6.13 -17.60 -7.85
N HIS A 32 -7.26 -18.07 -7.34
CA HIS A 32 -8.19 -18.92 -8.12
C HIS A 32 -8.80 -18.18 -9.30
N ALA A 33 -8.95 -16.89 -9.22
CA ALA A 33 -9.43 -16.07 -10.35
C ALA A 33 -8.34 -15.84 -11.41
N GLY A 34 -7.14 -16.38 -11.23
CA GLY A 34 -6.02 -16.14 -12.14
C GLY A 34 -5.51 -14.72 -12.09
N THR A 35 -5.73 -14.04 -10.98
CA THR A 35 -5.45 -12.61 -10.81
C THR A 35 -4.22 -12.44 -9.93
N SER A 36 -3.39 -11.46 -10.27
CA SER A 36 -2.29 -10.99 -9.43
C SER A 36 -2.51 -9.53 -9.11
N PHE A 37 -1.69 -8.98 -8.23
CA PHE A 37 -1.70 -7.55 -7.98
C PHE A 37 -0.33 -6.95 -8.26
N VAL A 38 -0.32 -5.70 -8.72
CA VAL A 38 0.91 -4.95 -8.97
C VAL A 38 0.80 -3.58 -8.31
N ASN A 39 1.87 -3.16 -7.68
CA ASN A 39 1.98 -1.81 -7.13
C ASN A 39 2.44 -0.89 -8.26
N VAL A 40 1.61 0.08 -8.61
CA VAL A 40 1.87 0.97 -9.73
C VAL A 40 2.47 2.30 -9.30
N ALA A 41 2.31 2.67 -8.04
CA ALA A 41 2.90 3.89 -7.49
C ALA A 41 3.01 3.78 -5.97
N GLN A 42 3.99 4.45 -5.41
CA GLN A 42 4.23 4.47 -3.96
C GLN A 42 4.72 5.85 -3.55
N MET A 43 4.29 6.28 -2.37
CA MET A 43 4.73 7.54 -1.77
C MET A 43 5.10 7.26 -0.33
N VAL A 44 6.31 7.67 0.07
CA VAL A 44 6.82 7.44 1.42
C VAL A 44 7.00 8.78 2.12
N LYS A 45 6.42 8.89 3.31
CA LYS A 45 6.67 10.01 4.22
C LYS A 45 7.53 9.51 5.37
N PHE A 46 8.68 10.14 5.57
CA PHE A 46 9.59 9.79 6.65
C PHE A 46 9.42 10.78 7.78
N PHE A 47 9.18 10.28 8.98
CA PHE A 47 9.02 11.13 10.17
C PHE A 47 10.23 11.05 11.10
N ARG A 48 10.89 9.89 11.15
CA ARG A 48 12.14 9.70 11.91
C ARG A 48 12.95 8.54 11.33
N PRO A 49 14.28 8.57 11.51
CA PRO A 49 15.15 7.48 11.10
C PRO A 49 14.84 6.20 11.87
N VAL A 50 15.02 5.06 11.22
CA VAL A 50 14.81 3.74 11.82
C VAL A 50 16.15 3.01 11.82
N SER A 51 16.59 2.58 13.01
CA SER A 51 17.77 1.70 13.13
C SER A 51 17.46 0.32 12.55
N ILE A 52 18.45 -0.34 11.96
CA ILE A 52 18.28 -1.68 11.40
C ILE A 52 17.94 -2.73 12.47
N PHE A 53 18.25 -2.43 13.75
CA PHE A 53 17.94 -3.31 14.87
C PHE A 53 16.63 -2.99 15.57
N SER A 54 15.91 -1.95 15.11
CA SER A 54 14.63 -1.59 15.69
C SER A 54 13.57 -2.63 15.33
N ARG A 55 12.67 -2.88 16.27
CA ARG A 55 11.44 -3.61 15.98
C ARG A 55 10.47 -2.65 15.29
N ILE A 56 9.90 -3.11 14.19
CA ILE A 56 8.95 -2.31 13.41
C ILE A 56 7.58 -2.96 13.50
N ARG A 57 6.59 -2.16 13.90
CA ARG A 57 5.19 -2.55 13.82
C ARG A 57 4.56 -1.82 12.63
N VAL A 58 3.88 -2.56 11.77
CA VAL A 58 3.23 -2.00 10.58
C VAL A 58 1.73 -2.14 10.73
N GLU A 59 1.00 -1.04 10.60
CA GLU A 59 -0.45 -1.02 10.54
C GLU A 59 -0.87 -0.77 9.11
N THR A 60 -1.62 -1.71 8.54
CA THR A 60 -2.08 -1.65 7.15
C THR A 60 -3.58 -1.40 7.10
N GLN A 61 -3.97 -0.44 6.26
CA GLN A 61 -5.36 -0.14 5.98
C GLN A 61 -5.59 -0.04 4.48
N PHE A 62 -6.71 -0.59 4.02
CA PHE A 62 -7.22 -0.33 2.69
C PHE A 62 -8.07 0.94 2.76
N ILE A 63 -7.54 2.05 2.26
CA ILE A 63 -8.09 3.37 2.55
C ILE A 63 -9.01 3.91 1.45
N TYR A 64 -8.87 3.43 0.23
CA TYR A 64 -9.67 3.90 -0.88
C TYR A 64 -9.54 2.94 -2.07
N ALA A 65 -10.56 2.95 -2.93
CA ALA A 65 -10.49 2.31 -4.24
C ALA A 65 -11.36 3.07 -5.23
N ASP A 66 -10.89 3.18 -6.45
CA ASP A 66 -11.68 3.62 -7.59
C ASP A 66 -12.00 2.42 -8.50
N GLU A 67 -12.43 2.66 -9.73
CA GLU A 67 -12.82 1.58 -10.66
C GLU A 67 -11.64 0.72 -11.10
N LYS A 68 -10.41 1.22 -11.02
CA LYS A 68 -9.21 0.56 -11.52
C LYS A 68 -8.20 0.21 -10.46
N CYS A 69 -8.08 1.03 -9.42
CA CYS A 69 -6.99 0.96 -8.47
C CYS A 69 -7.49 0.88 -7.04
N GLY A 70 -6.72 0.19 -6.19
CA GLY A 70 -6.88 0.23 -4.75
C GLY A 70 -5.73 0.97 -4.09
N TYR A 71 -5.95 1.51 -2.90
CA TYR A 71 -4.97 2.29 -2.17
C TYR A 71 -4.82 1.74 -0.76
N PHE A 72 -3.57 1.43 -0.39
CA PHE A 72 -3.21 0.97 0.94
C PHE A 72 -2.36 2.00 1.65
N SER A 73 -2.61 2.18 2.93
CA SER A 73 -1.74 2.93 3.83
C SER A 73 -1.05 1.95 4.76
N HIS A 74 0.28 2.02 4.82
CA HIS A 74 1.10 1.24 5.74
C HIS A 74 1.81 2.21 6.66
N ILE A 75 1.43 2.20 7.93
CA ILE A 75 2.04 3.09 8.92
C ILE A 75 3.03 2.28 9.74
N MET A 76 4.26 2.73 9.77
CA MET A 76 5.37 2.04 10.44
C MET A 76 5.72 2.73 11.74
N TYR A 77 5.73 1.95 12.82
CA TYR A 77 6.05 2.42 14.16
C TYR A 77 7.29 1.71 14.69
N THR A 78 8.11 2.45 15.40
CA THR A 78 9.16 1.91 16.26
C THR A 78 8.78 2.16 17.72
N HIS A 79 9.64 1.75 18.66
CA HIS A 79 9.42 2.05 20.08
C HIS A 79 9.39 3.58 20.36
N ASP A 80 9.98 4.38 19.46
CA ASP A 80 9.95 5.84 19.57
C ASP A 80 8.67 6.47 18.98
N GLY A 81 7.79 5.66 18.42
CA GLY A 81 6.52 6.10 17.84
C GLY A 81 6.52 6.05 16.32
N LEU A 82 5.77 6.96 15.71
CA LEU A 82 5.57 7.01 14.27
C LEU A 82 6.89 7.26 13.53
N ALA A 83 7.26 6.36 12.64
CA ALA A 83 8.52 6.44 11.89
C ALA A 83 8.30 6.77 10.41
N ALA A 84 7.33 6.13 9.76
CA ALA A 84 7.09 6.34 8.34
C ALA A 84 5.66 5.97 7.97
N GLU A 85 5.19 6.52 6.87
CA GLU A 85 3.94 6.12 6.22
C GLU A 85 4.23 5.83 4.76
N VAL A 86 3.79 4.67 4.28
CA VAL A 86 3.91 4.29 2.87
C VAL A 86 2.50 4.19 2.30
N LEU A 87 2.21 5.02 1.31
CA LEU A 87 0.97 4.94 0.55
C LEU A 87 1.24 4.20 -0.75
N VAL A 88 0.45 3.15 -1.01
CA VAL A 88 0.61 2.30 -2.18
C VAL A 88 -0.65 2.35 -3.03
N LYS A 89 -0.46 2.63 -4.31
CA LYS A 89 -1.49 2.50 -5.34
C LYS A 89 -1.25 1.18 -6.07
N MET A 90 -2.26 0.32 -6.09
CA MET A 90 -2.16 -1.01 -6.69
C MET A 90 -3.28 -1.28 -7.67
N LYS A 91 -3.03 -2.22 -8.58
CA LYS A 91 -4.04 -2.76 -9.50
C LYS A 91 -4.08 -4.27 -9.38
N PHE A 92 -5.27 -4.83 -9.52
CA PHE A 92 -5.43 -6.25 -9.79
C PHE A 92 -5.34 -6.48 -11.30
N LYS A 93 -4.56 -7.48 -11.69
CA LYS A 93 -4.33 -7.82 -13.08
C LYS A 93 -4.67 -9.27 -13.36
N LYS A 94 -5.39 -9.51 -14.47
CA LYS A 94 -5.56 -10.83 -15.04
C LYS A 94 -4.95 -10.78 -16.46
N GLY A 95 -3.68 -11.22 -16.56
CA GLY A 95 -2.90 -10.99 -17.75
C GLY A 95 -2.69 -9.49 -17.99
N ARG A 96 -3.16 -8.98 -19.13
CA ARG A 96 -3.08 -7.56 -19.47
C ARG A 96 -4.29 -6.76 -19.02
N LEU A 97 -5.35 -7.44 -18.55
CA LEU A 97 -6.58 -6.78 -18.13
C LEU A 97 -6.46 -6.27 -16.71
N THR A 98 -6.95 -5.07 -16.47
CA THR A 98 -7.12 -4.53 -15.13
C THR A 98 -8.48 -4.99 -14.59
N VAL A 99 -8.45 -5.58 -13.40
CA VAL A 99 -9.65 -6.08 -12.71
C VAL A 99 -10.04 -5.06 -11.64
N ALA A 100 -11.32 -4.72 -11.59
CA ALA A 100 -11.82 -3.75 -10.61
C ALA A 100 -11.62 -4.28 -9.17
N PRO A 101 -11.13 -3.45 -8.25
CA PRO A 101 -10.89 -3.88 -6.86
C PRO A 101 -12.14 -4.39 -6.14
N ASN A 102 -13.34 -3.94 -6.51
CA ASN A 102 -14.59 -4.35 -5.88
C ASN A 102 -14.93 -5.83 -6.05
N LEU A 103 -14.25 -6.55 -6.95
CA LEU A 103 -14.42 -7.99 -7.07
C LEU A 103 -13.82 -8.73 -5.87
N PHE A 104 -12.85 -8.15 -5.18
CA PHE A 104 -12.14 -8.81 -4.09
C PHE A 104 -12.25 -8.09 -2.75
N LEU A 105 -12.38 -6.77 -2.76
CA LEU A 105 -12.32 -5.94 -1.56
C LEU A 105 -13.56 -5.05 -1.46
N PRO A 106 -14.03 -4.72 -0.25
CA PRO A 106 -15.20 -3.87 -0.09
C PRO A 106 -14.92 -2.44 -0.57
N LEU A 107 -15.89 -1.85 -1.28
CA LEU A 107 -15.81 -0.48 -1.79
C LEU A 107 -16.90 0.39 -1.18
N SER A 108 -16.71 0.81 0.05
CA SER A 108 -17.66 1.73 0.70
C SER A 108 -16.87 2.86 1.35
N PHE A 109 -16.55 3.87 0.54
CA PHE A 109 -15.76 5.01 1.00
C PHE A 109 -16.57 6.29 0.79
N ALA A 110 -16.71 7.09 1.86
CA ALA A 110 -17.52 8.31 1.82
C ALA A 110 -16.83 9.44 1.06
N ALA A 111 -15.51 9.48 1.05
CA ALA A 111 -14.74 10.53 0.40
C ALA A 111 -13.33 10.03 0.03
N VAL A 112 -12.68 10.73 -0.91
CA VAL A 112 -11.29 10.44 -1.26
C VAL A 112 -10.38 10.96 -0.15
N PRO A 113 -9.53 10.11 0.47
CA PRO A 113 -8.61 10.57 1.49
C PRO A 113 -7.62 11.61 0.97
N ALA A 114 -7.19 12.53 1.82
CA ALA A 114 -6.22 13.57 1.46
C ALA A 114 -4.91 12.98 0.96
N SER A 115 -4.45 11.87 1.54
CA SER A 115 -3.23 11.18 1.11
C SER A 115 -3.33 10.66 -0.32
N VAL A 116 -4.49 10.16 -0.73
CA VAL A 116 -4.73 9.71 -2.11
C VAL A 116 -4.70 10.90 -3.07
N ILE A 117 -5.32 12.01 -2.69
CA ILE A 117 -5.29 13.24 -3.48
C ILE A 117 -3.83 13.71 -3.67
N SER A 118 -3.04 13.69 -2.62
CA SER A 118 -1.62 14.07 -2.68
C SER A 118 -0.82 13.18 -3.62
N LEU A 119 -1.05 11.85 -3.56
CA LEU A 119 -0.37 10.91 -4.46
C LEU A 119 -0.75 11.15 -5.91
N GLU A 120 -2.04 11.30 -6.21
CA GLU A 120 -2.51 11.54 -7.57
C GLU A 120 -1.98 12.88 -8.13
N SER A 121 -1.90 13.91 -7.29
CA SER A 121 -1.31 15.19 -7.67
C SER A 121 0.17 15.05 -8.01
N ALA A 122 0.92 14.29 -7.21
CA ALA A 122 2.34 14.01 -7.47
C ALA A 122 2.54 13.24 -8.76
N LEU A 123 1.70 12.24 -9.04
CA LEU A 123 1.74 11.46 -10.28
C LEU A 123 1.43 12.32 -11.50
N ALA A 124 0.41 13.18 -11.40
CA ALA A 124 0.06 14.10 -12.48
C ALA A 124 1.21 15.09 -12.78
N SER A 125 1.88 15.58 -11.75
CA SER A 125 3.04 16.46 -11.92
C SER A 125 4.22 15.77 -12.57
N SER A 126 4.45 14.50 -12.27
CA SER A 126 5.57 13.76 -12.84
C SER A 126 5.37 13.38 -14.31
N LEU A 127 4.14 13.45 -14.82
CA LEU A 127 3.81 13.17 -16.21
C LEU A 127 3.96 14.38 -17.14
N LYS A 128 4.22 15.54 -16.58
CA LYS A 128 4.39 16.77 -17.37
C LYS A 128 5.87 16.98 -17.82
#